data_daa895919c598a696cbca32316e54744
#
_entry.id   daa895919c598a696cbca32316e54744
#
_cell.length_a   1.000
_cell.length_b   1.000
_cell.length_c   1.000
_cell.angle_alpha   90.00
_cell.angle_beta   90.00
_cell.angle_gamma   90.00
#
_symmetry.space_group_name_H-M   'P 1'
#
loop_
_entity.id
_entity.type
_entity.pdbx_description
1 polymer ?
#
loop_
_entity_poly.entity_id
_entity_poly.type
_entity_poly.pdbx_seq_one_letter_code
_entity_poly.pdbx_strand_id
1 'polypeptide(L)'
;FINDGDADRIGAVDERGNFVNPHRIITLLTSHLAEDKGLTGRVVSTITASAMLARQCKRLGLELTSTPVGFKWIYAEMEKGDVMLGGEESGGIGIPSHVMERDGLLMALLLCETMAQRGMSLGQLVDDMFQKVGKLEFERQGLKITDEQMANFRAEIVPNYAPAEI
;
A
#
# COMPACT_ATOMS: atom_id res chain seq x y z
N PHE A 1 13.78 8.90 3.23
CA PHE A 1 13.25 7.73 2.53
C PHE A 1 14.27 6.62 2.54
N ILE A 2 13.81 5.38 2.52
CA ILE A 2 14.64 4.18 2.64
C ILE A 2 14.18 3.21 1.56
N ASN A 3 15.11 2.77 0.70
CA ASN A 3 14.88 1.72 -0.26
C ASN A 3 15.66 0.46 0.15
N ASP A 4 15.23 -0.69 -0.30
CA ASP A 4 15.97 -1.94 -0.15
C ASP A 4 17.07 -2.10 -1.22
N GLY A 5 17.73 -3.26 -1.28
CA GLY A 5 18.96 -3.43 -2.06
C GLY A 5 18.82 -3.31 -3.57
N ASP A 6 17.64 -3.59 -4.11
CA ASP A 6 17.29 -3.46 -5.54
C ASP A 6 16.36 -2.28 -5.81
N ALA A 7 16.07 -1.46 -4.78
CA ALA A 7 15.31 -0.22 -4.82
C ALA A 7 13.87 -0.37 -5.33
N ASP A 8 13.29 -1.55 -5.28
CA ASP A 8 11.92 -1.82 -5.73
C ASP A 8 10.88 -1.58 -4.62
N ARG A 9 11.32 -1.42 -3.36
CA ARG A 9 10.47 -1.17 -2.18
C ARG A 9 10.86 0.11 -1.46
N ILE A 10 9.88 0.70 -0.78
CA ILE A 10 10.05 1.95 -0.05
C ILE A 10 9.52 1.87 1.38
N GLY A 11 10.22 2.48 2.29
CA GLY A 11 9.79 2.92 3.61
C GLY A 11 10.25 4.35 3.85
N ALA A 12 9.73 4.99 4.89
CA ALA A 12 10.15 6.34 5.24
C ALA A 12 10.16 6.55 6.76
N VAL A 13 10.86 7.59 7.18
CA VAL A 13 10.83 8.10 8.55
C VAL A 13 10.49 9.58 8.48
N ASP A 14 9.55 10.04 9.28
CA ASP A 14 9.15 11.44 9.34
C ASP A 14 10.15 12.28 10.16
N GLU A 15 9.96 13.58 10.19
CA GLU A 15 10.80 14.55 10.92
C GLU A 15 10.77 14.37 12.44
N ARG A 16 9.82 13.58 12.94
CA ARG A 16 9.68 13.25 14.38
C ARG A 16 10.31 11.90 14.74
N GLY A 17 10.90 11.20 13.75
CA GLY A 17 11.49 9.89 13.92
C GLY A 17 10.48 8.73 13.85
N ASN A 18 9.22 8.96 13.47
CA ASN A 18 8.23 7.90 13.36
C ASN A 18 8.35 7.18 12.01
N PHE A 19 8.24 5.86 12.03
CA PHE A 19 8.22 5.06 10.81
C PHE A 19 6.91 5.27 10.04
N VAL A 20 7.04 5.70 8.80
CA VAL A 20 5.94 5.79 7.84
C VAL A 20 5.97 4.53 7.00
N ASN A 21 5.14 3.57 7.39
CA ASN A 21 5.09 2.25 6.77
C ASN A 21 4.46 2.28 5.36
N PRO A 22 4.65 1.22 4.54
CA PRO A 22 4.11 1.16 3.18
C PRO A 22 2.60 1.38 3.07
N HIS A 23 1.81 0.95 4.05
CA HIS A 23 0.36 1.20 4.04
C HIS A 23 0.01 2.68 4.06
N ARG A 24 0.78 3.48 4.83
CA ARG A 24 0.64 4.94 4.86
C ARG A 24 1.12 5.56 3.56
N ILE A 25 2.25 5.08 3.04
CA ILE A 25 2.83 5.58 1.79
C ILE A 25 1.88 5.38 0.62
N ILE A 26 1.37 4.17 0.40
CA ILE A 26 0.44 3.90 -0.71
C ILE A 26 -0.84 4.73 -0.58
N THR A 27 -1.34 4.94 0.64
CA THR A 27 -2.53 5.75 0.90
C THR A 27 -2.28 7.24 0.59
N LEU A 28 -1.11 7.77 0.95
CA LEU A 28 -0.69 9.14 0.63
C LEU A 28 -0.52 9.33 -0.87
N LEU A 29 0.18 8.41 -1.55
CA LEU A 29 0.40 8.47 -2.99
C LEU A 29 -0.90 8.36 -3.77
N THR A 30 -1.86 7.54 -3.33
CA THR A 30 -3.20 7.49 -3.92
C THR A 30 -3.88 8.86 -3.87
N SER A 31 -3.78 9.57 -2.72
CA SER A 31 -4.31 10.93 -2.60
C SER A 31 -3.59 11.92 -3.52
N HIS A 32 -2.27 11.87 -3.55
CA HIS A 32 -1.45 12.76 -4.38
C HIS A 32 -1.77 12.59 -5.88
N LEU A 33 -1.79 11.36 -6.35
CA LEU A 33 -2.06 11.09 -7.77
C LEU A 33 -3.46 11.53 -8.17
N ALA A 34 -4.47 11.30 -7.33
CA ALA A 34 -5.84 11.65 -7.64
C ALA A 34 -6.14 13.14 -7.43
N GLU A 35 -5.77 13.72 -6.28
CA GLU A 35 -6.15 15.10 -5.91
C GLU A 35 -5.19 16.14 -6.50
N ASP A 36 -3.88 15.90 -6.42
CA ASP A 36 -2.90 16.91 -6.81
C ASP A 36 -2.53 16.81 -8.31
N LYS A 37 -2.52 15.60 -8.86
CA LYS A 37 -2.18 15.35 -10.26
C LYS A 37 -3.41 15.14 -11.16
N GLY A 38 -4.61 14.98 -10.58
CA GLY A 38 -5.85 14.78 -11.32
C GLY A 38 -5.93 13.46 -12.08
N LEU A 39 -5.15 12.47 -11.69
CA LEU A 39 -5.16 11.16 -12.33
C LEU A 39 -6.38 10.35 -11.90
N THR A 40 -6.86 9.52 -12.80
CA THR A 40 -7.99 8.61 -12.58
C THR A 40 -7.58 7.18 -12.90
N GLY A 41 -8.35 6.23 -12.40
CA GLY A 41 -8.10 4.80 -12.62
C GLY A 41 -8.29 3.99 -11.35
N ARG A 42 -8.24 2.67 -11.47
CA ARG A 42 -8.33 1.77 -10.34
C ARG A 42 -7.04 1.81 -9.50
N VAL A 43 -7.20 1.55 -8.22
CA VAL A 43 -6.09 1.20 -7.32
C VAL A 43 -6.09 -0.31 -7.12
N VAL A 44 -4.95 -0.94 -7.22
CA VAL A 44 -4.80 -2.40 -7.03
C VAL A 44 -3.90 -2.67 -5.84
N SER A 45 -4.33 -3.51 -4.91
CA SER A 45 -3.50 -3.90 -3.79
C SER A 45 -3.80 -5.34 -3.34
N THR A 46 -2.95 -5.87 -2.46
CA THR A 46 -3.13 -7.21 -1.94
C THR A 46 -4.17 -7.25 -0.81
N ILE A 47 -4.70 -8.45 -0.53
CA ILE A 47 -5.64 -8.68 0.60
C ILE A 47 -5.07 -8.28 1.96
N THR A 48 -3.75 -8.10 2.07
CA THR A 48 -3.04 -7.65 3.28
C THR A 48 -2.97 -6.13 3.42
N ALA A 49 -3.51 -5.38 2.44
CA ALA A 49 -3.54 -3.92 2.49
C ALA A 49 -4.37 -3.40 3.67
N SER A 50 -3.94 -2.28 4.22
CA SER A 50 -4.69 -1.62 5.29
C SER A 50 -6.05 -1.11 4.82
N ALA A 51 -7.07 -1.20 5.67
CA ALA A 51 -8.37 -0.58 5.43
C ALA A 51 -8.29 0.96 5.24
N MET A 52 -7.19 1.61 5.62
CA MET A 52 -6.95 3.03 5.28
C MET A 52 -6.98 3.27 3.78
N LEU A 53 -6.36 2.38 2.99
CA LEU A 53 -6.36 2.48 1.53
C LEU A 53 -7.78 2.38 0.97
N ALA A 54 -8.58 1.41 1.45
CA ALA A 54 -9.97 1.26 1.03
C ALA A 54 -10.82 2.50 1.36
N ARG A 55 -10.65 3.07 2.56
CA ARG A 55 -11.31 4.32 2.97
C ARG A 55 -10.89 5.51 2.09
N GLN A 56 -9.61 5.56 1.73
CA GLN A 56 -9.08 6.61 0.84
C GLN A 56 -9.66 6.49 -0.57
N CYS A 57 -9.66 5.29 -1.15
CA CYS A 57 -10.27 5.06 -2.45
C CYS A 57 -11.76 5.43 -2.44
N LYS A 58 -12.51 5.01 -1.42
CA LYS A 58 -13.92 5.39 -1.26
C LYS A 58 -14.11 6.90 -1.20
N ARG A 59 -13.27 7.62 -0.43
CA ARG A 59 -13.32 9.08 -0.30
C ARG A 59 -13.07 9.77 -1.65
N LEU A 60 -12.16 9.22 -2.45
CA LEU A 60 -11.75 9.75 -3.74
C LEU A 60 -12.65 9.30 -4.91
N GLY A 61 -13.62 8.41 -4.67
CA GLY A 61 -14.44 7.82 -5.72
C GLY A 61 -13.68 6.87 -6.64
N LEU A 62 -12.57 6.29 -6.16
CA LEU A 62 -11.75 5.34 -6.91
C LEU A 62 -12.15 3.90 -6.59
N GLU A 63 -12.08 3.04 -7.60
CA GLU A 63 -12.24 1.60 -7.42
C GLU A 63 -10.96 1.00 -6.81
N LEU A 64 -11.11 0.11 -5.81
CA LEU A 64 -10.04 -0.69 -5.24
C LEU A 64 -10.24 -2.16 -5.62
N THR A 65 -9.28 -2.72 -6.33
CA THR A 65 -9.22 -4.15 -6.64
C THR A 65 -8.24 -4.84 -5.69
N SER A 66 -8.70 -5.91 -5.02
CA SER A 66 -7.87 -6.72 -4.13
C SER A 66 -7.39 -7.99 -4.83
N THR A 67 -6.10 -8.30 -4.70
CA THR A 67 -5.46 -9.49 -5.26
C THR A 67 -4.88 -10.38 -4.15
N PRO A 68 -4.54 -11.64 -4.43
CA PRO A 68 -3.67 -12.42 -3.56
C PRO A 68 -2.32 -11.72 -3.34
N VAL A 69 -1.59 -12.11 -2.30
CA VAL A 69 -0.23 -11.60 -2.02
C VAL A 69 0.74 -11.98 -3.15
N GLY A 70 1.50 -11.01 -3.62
CA GLY A 70 2.52 -11.14 -4.66
C GLY A 70 2.29 -10.19 -5.83
N PHE A 71 3.30 -9.38 -6.14
CA PHE A 71 3.22 -8.32 -7.15
C PHE A 71 2.82 -8.83 -8.56
N LYS A 72 3.11 -10.09 -8.87
CA LYS A 72 2.67 -10.73 -10.13
C LYS A 72 1.16 -10.63 -10.39
N TRP A 73 0.35 -10.62 -9.32
CA TRP A 73 -1.09 -10.49 -9.44
C TRP A 73 -1.51 -9.04 -9.68
N ILE A 74 -0.79 -8.11 -9.05
CA ILE A 74 -0.96 -6.67 -9.29
C ILE A 74 -0.55 -6.35 -10.73
N TYR A 75 0.57 -6.89 -11.19
CA TYR A 75 1.03 -6.76 -12.57
C TYR A 75 -0.03 -7.25 -13.57
N ALA A 76 -0.60 -8.43 -13.33
CA ALA A 76 -1.67 -8.97 -14.19
C ALA A 76 -2.94 -8.07 -14.23
N GLU A 77 -3.23 -7.33 -13.16
CA GLU A 77 -4.30 -6.31 -13.18
C GLU A 77 -3.86 -5.05 -13.96
N MET A 78 -2.60 -4.65 -13.83
CA MET A 78 -2.04 -3.52 -14.60
C MET A 78 -2.08 -3.77 -16.11
N GLU A 79 -1.84 -5.02 -16.56
CA GLU A 79 -1.93 -5.39 -17.98
C GLU A 79 -3.34 -5.25 -18.57
N LYS A 80 -4.38 -5.29 -17.74
CA LYS A 80 -5.77 -5.06 -18.19
C LYS A 80 -6.07 -3.59 -18.51
N GLY A 81 -5.17 -2.67 -18.10
CA GLY A 81 -5.34 -1.23 -18.26
C GLY A 81 -6.12 -0.58 -17.11
N ASP A 82 -6.32 0.72 -17.21
CA ASP A 82 -7.07 1.57 -16.26
C ASP A 82 -6.57 1.60 -14.82
N VAL A 83 -5.41 1.02 -14.52
CA VAL A 83 -4.79 1.07 -13.18
C VAL A 83 -3.97 2.34 -13.04
N MET A 84 -4.31 3.14 -12.03
CA MET A 84 -3.55 4.35 -11.67
C MET A 84 -2.32 3.99 -10.82
N LEU A 85 -2.49 3.09 -9.85
CA LEU A 85 -1.45 2.70 -8.91
C LEU A 85 -1.70 1.28 -8.42
N GLY A 86 -0.64 0.49 -8.31
CA GLY A 86 -0.66 -0.83 -7.69
C GLY A 86 0.42 -0.99 -6.65
N GLY A 87 0.14 -1.67 -5.53
CA GLY A 87 1.16 -1.85 -4.49
C GLY A 87 0.81 -2.83 -3.39
N GLU A 88 1.86 -3.24 -2.69
CA GLU A 88 1.85 -4.23 -1.62
C GLU A 88 2.23 -3.62 -0.27
N GLU A 89 1.87 -4.30 0.81
CA GLU A 89 2.27 -3.95 2.18
C GLU A 89 3.80 -4.05 2.41
N SER A 90 4.50 -4.75 1.52
CA SER A 90 5.97 -4.86 1.54
C SER A 90 6.68 -3.56 1.17
N GLY A 91 5.97 -2.62 0.55
CA GLY A 91 6.51 -1.36 0.03
C GLY A 91 6.77 -1.36 -1.46
N GLY A 92 6.52 -2.47 -2.15
CA GLY A 92 6.58 -2.55 -3.60
C GLY A 92 5.37 -1.86 -4.22
N ILE A 93 5.57 -0.71 -4.85
CA ILE A 93 4.53 0.12 -5.45
C ILE A 93 4.94 0.46 -6.87
N GLY A 94 4.01 0.33 -7.82
CA GLY A 94 4.20 0.65 -9.22
C GLY A 94 3.09 1.55 -9.76
N ILE A 95 3.45 2.34 -10.78
CA ILE A 95 2.54 3.24 -11.50
C ILE A 95 2.64 2.90 -12.99
N PRO A 96 1.62 2.26 -13.59
CA PRO A 96 1.70 1.76 -14.97
C PRO A 96 2.01 2.83 -16.03
N SER A 97 1.61 4.08 -15.78
CA SER A 97 1.93 5.19 -16.70
C SER A 97 3.42 5.56 -16.72
N HIS A 98 4.22 5.10 -15.74
CA HIS A 98 5.67 5.20 -15.73
C HIS A 98 6.31 3.88 -16.15
N VAL A 99 6.14 2.85 -15.34
CA VAL A 99 6.60 1.49 -15.61
C VAL A 99 5.70 0.49 -14.89
N MET A 100 5.39 -0.64 -15.54
CA MET A 100 4.57 -1.70 -14.93
C MET A 100 5.40 -2.61 -14.01
N GLU A 101 6.19 -2.00 -13.14
CA GLU A 101 7.01 -2.68 -12.11
C GLU A 101 7.09 -1.78 -10.87
N ARG A 102 7.55 -2.36 -9.78
CA ARG A 102 7.79 -1.66 -8.52
C ARG A 102 8.96 -0.69 -8.67
N ASP A 103 8.80 0.51 -8.19
CA ASP A 103 9.84 1.55 -8.24
C ASP A 103 9.84 2.39 -6.96
N GLY A 104 10.64 1.96 -5.98
CA GLY A 104 10.75 2.66 -4.70
C GLY A 104 11.38 4.04 -4.82
N LEU A 105 12.25 4.26 -5.81
CA LEU A 105 12.88 5.56 -6.04
C LEU A 105 11.85 6.59 -6.55
N LEU A 106 11.05 6.20 -7.54
CA LEU A 106 9.94 7.04 -8.01
C LEU A 106 8.97 7.38 -6.87
N MET A 107 8.63 6.39 -6.02
CA MET A 107 7.74 6.64 -4.87
C MET A 107 8.33 7.66 -3.89
N ALA A 108 9.64 7.63 -3.65
CA ALA A 108 10.33 8.63 -2.82
C ALA A 108 10.23 10.04 -3.45
N LEU A 109 10.45 10.16 -4.74
CA LEU A 109 10.33 11.43 -5.46
C LEU A 109 8.90 11.97 -5.44
N LEU A 110 7.89 11.12 -5.61
CA LEU A 110 6.47 11.52 -5.52
C LEU A 110 6.07 11.96 -4.10
N LEU A 111 6.64 11.35 -3.06
CA LEU A 111 6.45 11.84 -1.69
C LEU A 111 7.10 13.22 -1.49
N CYS A 112 8.31 13.45 -2.03
CA CYS A 112 8.93 14.77 -2.04
C CYS A 112 8.08 15.80 -2.79
N GLU A 113 7.55 15.43 -3.95
CA GLU A 113 6.62 16.27 -4.74
C GLU A 113 5.38 16.61 -3.93
N THR A 114 4.77 15.62 -3.25
CA THR A 114 3.61 15.82 -2.38
C THR A 114 3.90 16.80 -1.26
N MET A 115 5.05 16.63 -0.58
CA MET A 115 5.49 17.52 0.51
C MET A 115 5.67 18.96 0.00
N ALA A 116 6.34 19.12 -1.13
CA ALA A 116 6.60 20.44 -1.72
C ALA A 116 5.30 21.12 -2.19
N GLN A 117 4.43 20.38 -2.88
CA GLN A 117 3.20 20.90 -3.45
C GLN A 117 2.19 21.31 -2.37
N ARG A 118 2.09 20.53 -1.29
CA ARG A 118 1.19 20.82 -0.16
C ARG A 118 1.81 21.71 0.91
N GLY A 119 3.12 22.00 0.84
CA GLY A 119 3.83 22.77 1.85
C GLY A 119 3.84 22.11 3.22
N MET A 120 3.85 20.77 3.27
CA MET A 120 3.74 19.96 4.48
C MET A 120 4.94 19.06 4.67
N SER A 121 5.37 18.84 5.91
CA SER A 121 6.31 17.77 6.23
C SER A 121 5.64 16.40 6.08
N LEU A 122 6.43 15.31 6.03
CA LEU A 122 5.90 13.95 5.90
C LEU A 122 4.98 13.59 7.07
N GLY A 123 5.35 13.96 8.29
CA GLY A 123 4.52 13.74 9.47
C GLY A 123 3.19 14.49 9.41
N GLN A 124 3.20 15.75 8.91
CA GLN A 124 1.97 16.51 8.71
C GLN A 124 1.06 15.90 7.65
N LEU A 125 1.63 15.35 6.57
CA LEU A 125 0.86 14.61 5.55
C LEU A 125 0.20 13.36 6.15
N VAL A 126 0.90 12.63 7.01
CA VAL A 126 0.35 11.45 7.71
C VAL A 126 -0.78 11.87 8.66
N ASP A 127 -0.60 12.96 9.42
CA ASP A 127 -1.62 13.46 10.33
C ASP A 127 -2.88 13.92 9.57
N ASP A 128 -2.73 14.63 8.46
CA ASP A 128 -3.84 15.03 7.58
C ASP A 128 -4.56 13.81 6.99
N MET A 129 -3.81 12.81 6.55
CA MET A 129 -4.39 11.55 6.08
C MET A 129 -5.21 10.85 7.17
N PHE A 130 -4.71 10.80 8.42
CA PHE A 130 -5.44 10.21 9.55
C PHE A 130 -6.74 10.94 9.86
N GLN A 131 -6.77 12.25 9.70
CA GLN A 131 -8.01 13.02 9.86
C GLN A 131 -9.05 12.67 8.79
N LYS A 132 -8.61 12.37 7.56
CA LYS A 132 -9.48 12.07 6.41
C LYS A 132 -10.01 10.63 6.39
N VAL A 133 -9.17 9.66 6.75
CA VAL A 133 -9.50 8.23 6.60
C VAL A 133 -9.54 7.46 7.93
N GLY A 134 -9.19 8.11 9.03
CA GLY A 134 -9.05 7.50 10.34
C GLY A 134 -7.70 6.81 10.54
N LYS A 135 -7.18 6.87 11.75
CA LYS A 135 -5.93 6.22 12.13
C LYS A 135 -6.16 4.72 12.30
N LEU A 136 -5.31 3.92 11.66
CA LEU A 136 -5.18 2.49 11.91
C LEU A 136 -3.71 2.18 12.16
N GLU A 137 -3.47 1.27 13.08
CA GLU A 137 -2.13 0.74 13.35
C GLU A 137 -2.01 -0.65 12.69
N PHE A 138 -0.81 -0.96 12.26
CA PHE A 138 -0.47 -2.25 11.68
C PHE A 138 0.52 -2.97 12.59
N GLU A 139 0.19 -4.19 12.96
CA GLU A 139 1.08 -5.08 13.69
C GLU A 139 1.27 -6.37 12.90
N ARG A 140 2.50 -6.87 12.88
CA ARG A 140 2.85 -8.14 12.25
C ARG A 140 3.56 -9.02 13.28
N GLN A 141 2.96 -10.18 13.57
CA GLN A 141 3.56 -11.19 14.42
C GLN A 141 4.07 -12.35 13.58
N GLY A 142 5.35 -12.69 13.72
CA GLY A 142 5.96 -13.88 13.12
C GLY A 142 5.83 -15.06 14.06
N LEU A 143 5.17 -16.12 13.61
CA LEU A 143 5.10 -17.38 14.35
C LEU A 143 6.14 -18.36 13.79
N LYS A 144 6.95 -18.94 14.66
CA LYS A 144 7.81 -20.07 14.29
C LYS A 144 7.02 -21.35 14.52
N ILE A 145 6.73 -22.06 13.45
CA ILE A 145 5.99 -23.32 13.48
C ILE A 145 6.78 -24.39 12.75
N THR A 146 6.61 -25.64 13.17
CA THR A 146 7.23 -26.80 12.51
C THR A 146 6.50 -27.15 11.21
N ASP A 147 7.15 -27.95 10.35
CA ASP A 147 6.51 -28.43 9.10
C ASP A 147 5.24 -29.25 9.38
N GLU A 148 5.23 -30.04 10.47
CA GLU A 148 4.07 -30.79 10.93
C GLU A 148 2.92 -29.86 11.33
N GLN A 149 3.19 -28.82 12.13
CA GLN A 149 2.20 -27.81 12.50
C GLN A 149 1.66 -27.09 11.29
N MET A 150 2.50 -26.79 10.29
CA MET A 150 2.07 -26.18 9.05
C MET A 150 1.19 -27.13 8.23
N ALA A 151 1.53 -28.41 8.16
CA ALA A 151 0.69 -29.42 7.48
C ALA A 151 -0.69 -29.53 8.11
N ASN A 152 -0.77 -29.62 9.43
CA ASN A 152 -2.03 -29.65 10.17
C ASN A 152 -2.84 -28.36 9.99
N PHE A 153 -2.19 -27.20 10.02
CA PHE A 153 -2.85 -25.92 9.76
C PHE A 153 -3.52 -25.90 8.39
N ARG A 154 -2.82 -26.35 7.34
CA ARG A 154 -3.36 -26.42 5.98
C ARG A 154 -4.47 -27.43 5.82
N ALA A 155 -4.36 -28.57 6.47
CA ALA A 155 -5.34 -29.66 6.34
C ALA A 155 -6.61 -29.41 7.13
N GLU A 156 -6.54 -28.85 8.33
CA GLU A 156 -7.64 -28.78 9.28
C GLU A 156 -8.17 -27.36 9.49
N ILE A 157 -7.30 -26.36 9.58
CA ILE A 157 -7.71 -24.99 9.93
C ILE A 157 -8.15 -24.22 8.70
N VAL A 158 -7.34 -24.21 7.63
CA VAL A 158 -7.65 -23.42 6.43
C VAL A 158 -8.98 -23.79 5.77
N PRO A 159 -9.35 -25.10 5.60
CA PRO A 159 -10.63 -25.45 4.99
C PRO A 159 -11.84 -25.11 5.86
N ASN A 160 -11.64 -25.05 7.19
CA ASN A 160 -12.71 -24.84 8.18
C ASN A 160 -12.76 -23.41 8.73
N TYR A 161 -11.85 -22.54 8.27
CA TYR A 161 -11.83 -21.16 8.72
C TYR A 161 -12.95 -20.35 8.08
N ALA A 162 -13.90 -19.94 8.90
CA ALA A 162 -14.89 -18.94 8.55
C ALA A 162 -14.51 -17.63 9.28
N PRO A 163 -14.07 -16.57 8.60
CA PRO A 163 -13.83 -15.29 9.26
C PRO A 163 -15.16 -14.79 9.86
N ALA A 164 -15.09 -14.33 11.12
CA ALA A 164 -16.22 -13.60 11.68
C ALA A 164 -16.49 -12.36 10.81
N GLU A 165 -17.75 -12.08 10.53
CA GLU A 165 -18.14 -10.82 9.91
C GLU A 165 -17.70 -9.68 10.84
N ILE A 166 -16.87 -8.76 10.32
CA ILE A 166 -16.36 -7.58 11.03
C ILE A 166 -17.29 -6.40 10.76
#